data_7f5ad38f60e67bbae05c0c191a4b806e
#
_entry.id   7f5ad38f60e67bbae05c0c191a4b806e
#
_cell.length_a   1.000
_cell.length_b   1.000
_cell.length_c   1.000
_cell.angle_alpha   90.00
_cell.angle_beta   90.00
_cell.angle_gamma   90.00
#
_symmetry.space_group_name_H-M   'P 1'
#
loop_
_entity.id
_entity.type
_entity.pdbx_description
1 polymer ?
#
loop_
_entity_poly.entity_id
_entity_poly.type
_entity_poly.pdbx_seq_one_letter_code
_entity_poly.pdbx_strand_id
1 'polypeptide(L)'
;GTSVILVNNEKGRRLLDAAAAKFKLLEKAPLEKAVDGNPNIVASSRHNPARDVFFHNRGWMSLAENLDFCAAGKFDAAILNFWPYSNFGAILTGYALQKALDEMGVSNRLIWYMNRANGNHLAETFLQSHFKKFADRYMKYTPLLEDEELERLNEQTSCFIAGSDQIWRSTAQGKDKGVYYLSFAGDRARKIACAASFGMADFIGTEEDETLAAFWLRRFDAVSVREDAGRKLCAEKMGIDAEVVIDPVFYIDRKYYDEMADSVSPELPQEYVLAYFLGRKLPENDQMAEYYARKLGLPLIYLSPKEMTTEEWLHYIRGARLLVTNSFHGVCFAVIFGREFVSVAARTMAFSRFETVLGRLGLENRLRPA
;
A
#
# COMPACT_ATOMS: atom_id res chain seq x y z
N GLY A 1 21.22 -33.80 9.90
CA GLY A 1 21.80 -33.83 8.55
C GLY A 1 23.27 -33.46 8.59
N THR A 2 24.04 -33.95 7.63
CA THR A 2 25.44 -33.57 7.39
C THR A 2 25.51 -32.49 6.32
N SER A 3 26.39 -31.50 6.50
CA SER A 3 26.61 -30.46 5.50
C SER A 3 27.98 -30.69 4.85
N VAL A 4 28.06 -30.40 3.55
CA VAL A 4 29.32 -30.47 2.78
C VAL A 4 29.89 -29.06 2.68
N ILE A 5 31.18 -28.91 2.98
CA ILE A 5 31.92 -27.66 2.85
C ILE A 5 32.97 -27.84 1.77
N LEU A 6 32.89 -27.08 0.68
CA LEU A 6 33.90 -27.04 -0.38
C LEU A 6 34.87 -25.89 -0.13
N VAL A 7 36.15 -26.21 -0.05
CA VAL A 7 37.23 -25.24 0.13
C VAL A 7 38.03 -25.19 -1.17
N ASN A 8 37.88 -24.13 -1.93
CA ASN A 8 38.47 -23.97 -3.27
C ASN A 8 39.64 -22.97 -3.34
N ASN A 9 40.00 -22.36 -2.22
CA ASN A 9 41.14 -21.43 -2.15
C ASN A 9 41.72 -21.33 -0.73
N GLU A 10 42.89 -20.71 -0.63
CA GLU A 10 43.63 -20.55 0.62
C GLU A 10 42.89 -19.76 1.70
N LYS A 11 42.13 -18.73 1.29
CA LYS A 11 41.27 -17.93 2.20
C LYS A 11 40.18 -18.79 2.84
N GLY A 12 39.52 -19.63 2.03
CA GLY A 12 38.51 -20.57 2.51
C GLY A 12 39.14 -21.62 3.47
N ARG A 13 40.37 -22.08 3.20
CA ARG A 13 41.12 -22.98 4.08
C ARG A 13 41.32 -22.37 5.46
N ARG A 14 41.84 -21.15 5.52
CA ARG A 14 42.07 -20.44 6.79
C ARG A 14 40.79 -20.21 7.58
N LEU A 15 39.68 -19.91 6.90
CA LEU A 15 38.38 -19.76 7.56
C LEU A 15 37.87 -21.09 8.13
N LEU A 16 38.02 -22.19 7.39
CA LEU A 16 37.62 -23.50 7.87
C LEU A 16 38.46 -23.94 9.09
N ASP A 17 39.79 -23.75 9.02
CA ASP A 17 40.71 -24.09 10.11
C ASP A 17 40.40 -23.28 11.39
N ALA A 18 40.11 -21.99 11.24
CA ALA A 18 39.67 -21.11 12.35
C ALA A 18 38.33 -21.51 12.96
N ALA A 19 37.45 -22.13 12.19
CA ALA A 19 36.10 -22.54 12.64
C ALA A 19 36.05 -24.03 13.05
N ALA A 20 37.11 -24.80 12.85
CA ALA A 20 37.14 -26.28 13.00
C ALA A 20 36.61 -26.76 14.37
N ALA A 21 36.94 -26.05 15.45
CA ALA A 21 36.48 -26.37 16.81
C ALA A 21 34.97 -26.21 17.04
N LYS A 22 34.25 -25.55 16.12
CA LYS A 22 32.79 -25.35 16.20
C LYS A 22 31.99 -26.47 15.54
N PHE A 23 32.66 -27.38 14.83
CA PHE A 23 31.99 -28.53 14.19
C PHE A 23 32.01 -29.74 15.14
N LYS A 24 30.88 -30.46 15.20
CA LYS A 24 30.79 -31.73 15.96
C LYS A 24 31.63 -32.82 15.34
N LEU A 25 31.71 -32.82 14.02
CA LEU A 25 32.52 -33.75 13.21
C LEU A 25 32.96 -33.01 11.95
N LEU A 26 34.22 -33.07 11.60
CA LEU A 26 34.77 -32.52 10.36
C LEU A 26 35.69 -33.57 9.74
N GLU A 27 35.23 -34.19 8.65
CA GLU A 27 35.97 -35.22 7.93
C GLU A 27 36.26 -34.80 6.49
N LYS A 28 37.42 -35.17 5.97
CA LYS A 28 37.73 -35.05 4.55
C LYS A 28 37.02 -36.17 3.79
N ALA A 29 36.29 -35.79 2.73
CA ALA A 29 35.66 -36.75 1.82
C ALA A 29 36.13 -36.50 0.38
N PRO A 30 36.22 -37.55 -0.46
CA PRO A 30 36.44 -37.40 -1.88
C PRO A 30 35.31 -36.54 -2.51
N LEU A 31 35.69 -35.75 -3.54
CA LEU A 31 34.72 -34.88 -4.22
C LEU A 31 33.57 -35.66 -4.83
N GLU A 32 33.84 -36.84 -5.35
CA GLU A 32 32.86 -37.76 -5.95
C GLU A 32 31.73 -38.08 -4.96
N LYS A 33 32.05 -38.36 -3.70
CA LYS A 33 31.06 -38.64 -2.66
C LYS A 33 30.22 -37.43 -2.32
N ALA A 34 30.80 -36.22 -2.44
CA ALA A 34 30.03 -34.98 -2.25
C ALA A 34 29.08 -34.70 -3.44
N VAL A 35 29.55 -35.02 -4.65
CA VAL A 35 28.75 -34.86 -5.90
C VAL A 35 27.60 -35.85 -5.95
N ASP A 36 27.80 -37.11 -5.58
CA ASP A 36 26.73 -38.12 -5.54
C ASP A 36 25.57 -37.72 -4.61
N GLY A 37 25.92 -37.06 -3.49
CA GLY A 37 24.94 -36.52 -2.55
C GLY A 37 24.32 -35.18 -2.97
N ASN A 38 24.98 -34.44 -3.86
CA ASN A 38 24.53 -33.14 -4.33
C ASN A 38 25.09 -32.79 -5.72
N PRO A 39 24.41 -33.19 -6.79
CA PRO A 39 24.85 -32.97 -8.17
C PRO A 39 25.01 -31.49 -8.55
N ASN A 40 24.43 -30.55 -7.78
CA ASN A 40 24.57 -29.11 -8.02
C ASN A 40 25.98 -28.59 -7.72
N ILE A 41 26.89 -29.41 -7.18
CA ILE A 41 28.28 -29.07 -6.98
C ILE A 41 29.04 -28.93 -8.31
N VAL A 42 28.72 -29.76 -9.30
CA VAL A 42 29.39 -29.81 -10.62
C VAL A 42 28.56 -29.25 -11.76
N ALA A 43 27.23 -29.25 -11.62
CA ALA A 43 26.32 -28.63 -12.58
C ALA A 43 25.53 -27.56 -11.87
N SER A 44 25.44 -26.37 -12.45
CA SER A 44 24.53 -25.35 -11.90
C SER A 44 23.12 -25.91 -11.87
N SER A 45 22.41 -25.70 -10.77
CA SER A 45 20.97 -25.93 -10.73
C SER A 45 20.33 -25.26 -11.95
N ARG A 46 19.26 -25.87 -12.49
CA ARG A 46 18.48 -25.22 -13.55
C ARG A 46 18.18 -23.79 -13.12
N HIS A 47 18.31 -22.87 -14.08
CA HIS A 47 18.03 -21.46 -13.83
C HIS A 47 16.62 -21.36 -13.19
N ASN A 48 16.58 -20.95 -11.94
CA ASN A 48 15.32 -20.62 -11.29
C ASN A 48 15.00 -19.17 -11.65
N PRO A 49 13.89 -18.87 -12.34
CA PRO A 49 13.51 -17.50 -12.70
C PRO A 49 13.47 -16.55 -11.48
N ALA A 50 13.13 -17.09 -10.31
CA ALA A 50 13.11 -16.32 -9.06
C ALA A 50 14.51 -15.97 -8.53
N ARG A 51 15.61 -16.53 -9.09
CA ARG A 51 16.98 -16.29 -8.61
C ARG A 51 17.39 -14.82 -8.75
N ASP A 52 17.11 -14.23 -9.88
CA ASP A 52 17.50 -12.85 -10.15
C ASP A 52 16.70 -11.89 -9.28
N VAL A 53 15.40 -12.16 -9.12
CA VAL A 53 14.52 -11.47 -8.19
C VAL A 53 15.03 -11.60 -6.75
N PHE A 54 15.41 -12.81 -6.32
CA PHE A 54 15.96 -13.05 -5.00
C PHE A 54 17.23 -12.20 -4.72
N PHE A 55 18.15 -12.14 -5.68
CA PHE A 55 19.40 -11.37 -5.51
C PHE A 55 19.16 -9.86 -5.59
N HIS A 56 18.23 -9.41 -6.41
CA HIS A 56 17.82 -7.99 -6.48
C HIS A 56 17.25 -7.53 -5.12
N ASN A 57 16.46 -8.34 -4.47
CA ASN A 57 15.76 -8.01 -3.22
C ASN A 57 16.64 -8.00 -1.96
N ARG A 58 17.91 -8.42 -2.04
CA ARG A 58 18.80 -8.57 -0.85
C ARG A 58 18.99 -7.31 -0.01
N GLY A 59 18.79 -6.13 -0.59
CA GLY A 59 18.89 -4.86 0.13
C GLY A 59 17.57 -4.34 0.69
N TRP A 60 16.44 -4.94 0.28
CA TRP A 60 15.10 -4.38 0.47
C TRP A 60 14.17 -5.26 1.32
N MET A 61 14.46 -6.57 1.37
CA MET A 61 13.69 -7.54 2.15
C MET A 61 14.59 -8.34 3.07
N SER A 62 14.03 -8.84 4.17
CA SER A 62 14.69 -9.87 4.96
C SER A 62 14.84 -11.16 4.14
N LEU A 63 15.79 -12.01 4.54
CA LEU A 63 16.01 -13.31 3.87
C LEU A 63 14.72 -14.15 3.89
N ALA A 64 14.00 -14.17 5.00
CA ALA A 64 12.76 -14.95 5.16
C ALA A 64 11.69 -14.48 4.19
N GLU A 65 11.40 -13.17 4.16
CA GLU A 65 10.41 -12.58 3.25
C GLU A 65 10.75 -12.82 1.78
N ASN A 66 12.03 -12.71 1.43
CA ASN A 66 12.49 -12.93 0.07
C ASN A 66 12.40 -14.41 -0.34
N LEU A 67 12.71 -15.33 0.57
CA LEU A 67 12.51 -16.77 0.34
C LEU A 67 11.03 -17.11 0.20
N ASP A 68 10.18 -16.57 1.06
CA ASP A 68 8.73 -16.76 0.99
C ASP A 68 8.16 -16.21 -0.32
N PHE A 69 8.61 -15.05 -0.76
CA PHE A 69 8.21 -14.49 -2.06
C PHE A 69 8.64 -15.37 -3.22
N CYS A 70 9.89 -15.82 -3.24
CA CYS A 70 10.43 -16.68 -4.30
C CYS A 70 9.84 -18.11 -4.27
N ALA A 71 9.47 -18.60 -3.09
CA ALA A 71 8.88 -19.92 -2.88
C ALA A 71 7.35 -19.94 -3.03
N ALA A 72 6.69 -18.80 -2.87
CA ALA A 72 5.22 -18.69 -2.81
C ALA A 72 4.51 -19.10 -4.12
N GLY A 73 5.28 -19.25 -5.22
CA GLY A 73 4.70 -19.70 -6.48
C GLY A 73 3.63 -18.73 -7.02
N LYS A 74 2.52 -19.29 -7.48
CA LYS A 74 1.39 -18.52 -8.01
C LYS A 74 0.46 -18.07 -6.89
N PHE A 75 -0.09 -16.87 -7.05
CA PHE A 75 -1.16 -16.32 -6.21
C PHE A 75 -2.29 -15.79 -7.12
N ASP A 76 -3.49 -15.63 -6.57
CA ASP A 76 -4.67 -15.34 -7.37
C ASP A 76 -4.71 -13.91 -7.88
N ALA A 77 -4.29 -12.92 -7.07
CA ALA A 77 -4.40 -11.51 -7.44
C ALA A 77 -3.21 -10.65 -6.96
N ALA A 78 -2.76 -9.75 -7.83
CA ALA A 78 -1.79 -8.68 -7.50
C ALA A 78 -2.50 -7.32 -7.42
N ILE A 79 -2.29 -6.58 -6.35
CA ILE A 79 -2.96 -5.30 -6.07
C ILE A 79 -1.95 -4.16 -6.21
N LEU A 80 -2.22 -3.18 -7.05
CA LEU A 80 -1.42 -1.97 -7.21
C LEU A 80 -2.20 -0.75 -6.70
N ASN A 81 -1.65 -0.06 -5.70
CA ASN A 81 -2.14 1.23 -5.20
C ASN A 81 -1.00 2.05 -4.58
N PHE A 82 -1.33 3.16 -3.92
CA PHE A 82 -0.32 4.05 -3.30
C PHE A 82 0.10 3.65 -1.87
N TRP A 83 -0.03 2.38 -1.48
CA TRP A 83 0.28 1.91 -0.13
C TRP A 83 1.71 2.22 0.37
N PRO A 84 2.78 2.22 -0.47
CA PRO A 84 4.14 2.47 0.01
C PRO A 84 4.48 3.96 0.14
N TYR A 85 3.53 4.85 -0.11
CA TYR A 85 3.72 6.28 0.11
C TYR A 85 3.27 6.64 1.52
N SER A 86 4.12 7.25 2.32
CA SER A 86 3.94 7.59 3.74
C SER A 86 2.63 8.33 4.05
N ASN A 87 1.50 7.62 3.97
CA ASN A 87 0.15 8.12 4.16
C ASN A 87 -0.73 7.07 4.84
N PHE A 88 -1.31 7.40 5.99
CA PHE A 88 -2.18 6.48 6.76
C PHE A 88 -3.36 5.95 5.94
N GLY A 89 -4.00 6.81 5.16
CA GLY A 89 -5.12 6.38 4.33
C GLY A 89 -4.71 5.41 3.24
N ALA A 90 -3.62 5.69 2.54
CA ALA A 90 -3.15 4.86 1.45
C ALA A 90 -2.75 3.44 1.92
N ILE A 91 -2.01 3.35 3.04
CA ILE A 91 -1.60 2.05 3.58
C ILE A 91 -2.80 1.25 4.13
N LEU A 92 -3.72 1.91 4.83
CA LEU A 92 -4.92 1.26 5.38
C LEU A 92 -5.90 0.83 4.28
N THR A 93 -6.00 1.58 3.19
CA THR A 93 -6.79 1.18 2.00
C THR A 93 -6.20 -0.08 1.34
N GLY A 94 -4.86 -0.15 1.21
CA GLY A 94 -4.17 -1.35 0.72
C GLY A 94 -4.39 -2.55 1.62
N TYR A 95 -4.21 -2.37 2.93
CA TYR A 95 -4.48 -3.39 3.94
C TYR A 95 -5.93 -3.89 3.87
N ALA A 96 -6.90 -2.99 3.84
CA ALA A 96 -8.31 -3.34 3.84
C ALA A 96 -8.73 -4.13 2.60
N LEU A 97 -8.27 -3.72 1.42
CA LEU A 97 -8.53 -4.45 0.18
C LEU A 97 -7.88 -5.84 0.20
N GLN A 98 -6.63 -5.94 0.65
CA GLN A 98 -5.95 -7.22 0.82
C GLN A 98 -6.70 -8.13 1.80
N LYS A 99 -7.13 -7.60 2.94
CA LYS A 99 -7.84 -8.33 3.96
C LYS A 99 -9.21 -8.83 3.48
N ALA A 100 -9.94 -8.00 2.74
CA ALA A 100 -11.22 -8.38 2.14
C ALA A 100 -11.04 -9.54 1.15
N LEU A 101 -9.99 -9.53 0.33
CA LEU A 101 -9.67 -10.63 -0.57
C LEU A 101 -9.27 -11.90 0.20
N ASP A 102 -8.49 -11.78 1.28
CA ASP A 102 -8.14 -12.90 2.15
C ASP A 102 -9.41 -13.57 2.75
N GLU A 103 -10.40 -12.76 3.18
CA GLU A 103 -11.69 -13.28 3.69
C GLU A 103 -12.52 -13.99 2.63
N MET A 104 -12.34 -13.62 1.35
CA MET A 104 -12.94 -14.33 0.20
C MET A 104 -12.15 -15.57 -0.20
N GLY A 105 -11.05 -15.90 0.45
CA GLY A 105 -10.18 -17.03 0.11
C GLY A 105 -9.29 -16.78 -1.13
N VAL A 106 -9.13 -15.52 -1.55
CA VAL A 106 -8.32 -15.13 -2.70
C VAL A 106 -6.90 -14.83 -2.22
N SER A 107 -5.94 -15.66 -2.58
CA SER A 107 -4.53 -15.41 -2.27
C SER A 107 -4.03 -14.20 -3.04
N ASN A 108 -3.38 -13.28 -2.36
CA ASN A 108 -3.05 -12.00 -3.00
C ASN A 108 -1.75 -11.39 -2.46
N ARG A 109 -1.20 -10.44 -3.21
CA ARG A 109 -0.04 -9.63 -2.85
C ARG A 109 -0.26 -8.18 -3.27
N LEU A 110 0.13 -7.25 -2.41
CA LEU A 110 0.27 -5.84 -2.78
C LEU A 110 1.56 -5.66 -3.58
N ILE A 111 1.49 -4.99 -4.71
CA ILE A 111 2.66 -4.67 -5.51
C ILE A 111 3.40 -3.51 -4.84
N TRP A 112 4.65 -3.72 -4.46
CA TRP A 112 5.51 -2.63 -4.03
C TRP A 112 6.17 -2.01 -5.27
N TYR A 113 5.58 -0.94 -5.73
CA TYR A 113 6.07 -0.14 -6.84
C TYR A 113 6.17 1.32 -6.41
N MET A 114 7.25 1.96 -6.76
CA MET A 114 7.46 3.40 -6.57
C MET A 114 8.04 3.99 -7.85
N ASN A 115 7.37 5.00 -8.37
CA ASN A 115 7.77 5.66 -9.59
C ASN A 115 9.20 6.23 -9.48
N ARG A 116 10.08 5.88 -10.41
CA ARG A 116 11.47 6.35 -10.49
C ARG A 116 11.63 7.88 -10.58
N ALA A 117 10.64 8.59 -11.10
CA ALA A 117 10.67 10.06 -11.15
C ALA A 117 10.85 10.71 -9.77
N ASN A 118 10.47 9.99 -8.71
CA ASN A 118 10.62 10.41 -7.32
C ASN A 118 11.91 9.93 -6.66
N GLY A 119 12.73 9.16 -7.39
CA GLY A 119 14.06 8.69 -6.98
C GLY A 119 14.06 7.65 -5.86
N ASN A 120 15.23 7.04 -5.63
CA ASN A 120 15.47 6.06 -4.56
C ASN A 120 15.18 6.62 -3.15
N HIS A 121 15.19 7.94 -2.98
CA HIS A 121 14.97 8.61 -1.69
C HIS A 121 13.61 8.29 -1.06
N LEU A 122 12.53 8.15 -1.86
CA LEU A 122 11.22 7.79 -1.32
C LEU A 122 11.20 6.34 -0.81
N ALA A 123 11.84 5.43 -1.53
CA ALA A 123 11.97 4.04 -1.10
C ALA A 123 12.79 3.93 0.19
N GLU A 124 13.91 4.63 0.28
CA GLU A 124 14.74 4.69 1.50
C GLU A 124 13.98 5.29 2.68
N THR A 125 13.23 6.37 2.45
CA THR A 125 12.40 7.01 3.48
C THR A 125 11.30 6.05 3.96
N PHE A 126 10.65 5.34 3.06
CA PHE A 126 9.64 4.34 3.42
C PHE A 126 10.25 3.20 4.23
N LEU A 127 11.41 2.66 3.83
CA LEU A 127 12.10 1.57 4.53
C LEU A 127 12.43 1.89 5.99
N GLN A 128 12.72 3.15 6.30
CA GLN A 128 13.04 3.60 7.65
C GLN A 128 11.80 4.07 8.44
N SER A 129 10.63 4.10 7.80
CA SER A 129 9.41 4.65 8.39
C SER A 129 8.65 3.64 9.26
N HIS A 130 7.77 4.18 10.11
CA HIS A 130 6.79 3.36 10.82
C HIS A 130 5.78 2.68 9.87
N PHE A 131 5.56 3.21 8.66
CA PHE A 131 4.70 2.60 7.64
C PHE A 131 5.27 1.27 7.15
N LYS A 132 6.61 1.16 6.99
CA LYS A 132 7.25 -0.11 6.65
C LYS A 132 7.04 -1.16 7.76
N LYS A 133 7.19 -0.76 9.03
CA LYS A 133 6.94 -1.64 10.17
C LYS A 133 5.48 -2.13 10.21
N PHE A 134 4.54 -1.25 9.90
CA PHE A 134 3.13 -1.62 9.77
C PHE A 134 2.92 -2.62 8.64
N ALA A 135 3.49 -2.36 7.45
CA ALA A 135 3.37 -3.26 6.32
C ALA A 135 3.95 -4.65 6.64
N ASP A 136 5.13 -4.72 7.27
CA ASP A 136 5.77 -5.98 7.67
C ASP A 136 4.92 -6.80 8.64
N ARG A 137 4.17 -6.12 9.49
CA ARG A 137 3.33 -6.77 10.50
C ARG A 137 1.98 -7.26 9.97
N TYR A 138 1.37 -6.51 9.05
CA TYR A 138 -0.04 -6.70 8.70
C TYR A 138 -0.30 -7.02 7.23
N MET A 139 0.68 -6.83 6.34
CA MET A 139 0.45 -6.89 4.89
C MET A 139 1.35 -7.94 4.23
N LYS A 140 0.87 -8.48 3.12
CA LYS A 140 1.63 -9.35 2.21
C LYS A 140 1.91 -8.57 0.94
N TYR A 141 3.16 -8.37 0.58
CA TYR A 141 3.51 -7.55 -0.57
C TYR A 141 4.70 -8.14 -1.34
N THR A 142 4.89 -7.65 -2.57
CA THR A 142 6.04 -8.04 -3.40
C THR A 142 7.30 -7.34 -2.90
N PRO A 143 8.50 -7.77 -3.30
CA PRO A 143 9.65 -6.89 -3.26
C PRO A 143 9.37 -5.55 -3.94
N LEU A 144 10.23 -4.55 -3.73
CA LEU A 144 10.21 -3.35 -4.56
C LEU A 144 10.54 -3.76 -6.01
N LEU A 145 9.60 -3.51 -6.91
CA LEU A 145 9.73 -3.83 -8.33
C LEU A 145 9.98 -2.57 -9.14
N GLU A 146 10.85 -2.70 -10.11
CA GLU A 146 11.08 -1.72 -11.17
C GLU A 146 10.16 -2.00 -12.38
N ASP A 147 10.12 -1.07 -13.35
CA ASP A 147 9.19 -1.16 -14.48
C ASP A 147 9.32 -2.47 -15.27
N GLU A 148 10.58 -2.90 -15.54
CA GLU A 148 10.86 -4.13 -16.28
C GLU A 148 10.51 -5.40 -15.50
N GLU A 149 10.40 -5.29 -14.19
CA GLU A 149 10.09 -6.42 -13.30
C GLU A 149 8.59 -6.61 -13.10
N LEU A 150 7.80 -5.56 -13.30
CA LEU A 150 6.34 -5.64 -13.20
C LEU A 150 5.75 -6.67 -14.18
N GLU A 151 6.30 -6.77 -15.39
CA GLU A 151 5.83 -7.73 -16.38
C GLU A 151 6.02 -9.20 -15.94
N ARG A 152 7.02 -9.48 -15.09
CA ARG A 152 7.28 -10.82 -14.55
C ARG A 152 6.16 -11.32 -13.62
N LEU A 153 5.36 -10.40 -13.06
CA LEU A 153 4.19 -10.78 -12.26
C LEU A 153 3.17 -11.59 -13.07
N ASN A 154 3.16 -11.48 -14.41
CA ASN A 154 2.29 -12.32 -15.28
C ASN A 154 2.61 -13.81 -15.21
N GLU A 155 3.78 -14.18 -14.71
CA GLU A 155 4.15 -15.58 -14.47
C GLU A 155 3.58 -16.09 -13.13
N GLN A 156 3.29 -15.20 -12.19
CA GLN A 156 2.86 -15.49 -10.82
C GLN A 156 1.35 -15.35 -10.64
N THR A 157 0.71 -14.44 -11.37
CA THR A 157 -0.74 -14.21 -11.27
C THR A 157 -1.36 -13.92 -12.63
N SER A 158 -2.65 -14.20 -12.75
CA SER A 158 -3.47 -13.88 -13.92
C SER A 158 -4.55 -12.84 -13.62
N CYS A 159 -4.50 -12.20 -12.44
CA CYS A 159 -5.44 -11.12 -12.07
C CYS A 159 -4.68 -9.96 -11.45
N PHE A 160 -4.90 -8.77 -11.98
CA PHE A 160 -4.32 -7.54 -11.48
C PHE A 160 -5.44 -6.58 -11.07
N ILE A 161 -5.29 -5.97 -9.90
CA ILE A 161 -6.27 -5.05 -9.33
C ILE A 161 -5.61 -3.67 -9.17
N ALA A 162 -6.12 -2.69 -9.91
CA ALA A 162 -5.86 -1.28 -9.64
C ALA A 162 -6.70 -0.89 -8.40
N GLY A 163 -6.05 -0.77 -7.25
CA GLY A 163 -6.72 -0.54 -5.97
C GLY A 163 -7.19 0.89 -5.80
N SER A 164 -7.77 1.16 -4.65
CA SER A 164 -8.25 2.50 -4.32
C SER A 164 -7.11 3.49 -4.09
N ASP A 165 -7.47 4.73 -3.95
CA ASP A 165 -6.74 5.98 -3.84
C ASP A 165 -6.62 6.71 -5.19
N GLN A 166 -6.00 7.90 -5.18
CA GLN A 166 -5.89 8.79 -6.35
C GLN A 166 -4.87 8.29 -7.38
N ILE A 167 -4.89 6.99 -7.66
CA ILE A 167 -3.91 6.34 -8.54
C ILE A 167 -4.02 6.78 -10.00
N TRP A 168 -5.19 7.30 -10.40
CA TRP A 168 -5.44 7.82 -11.75
C TRP A 168 -5.30 9.35 -11.85
N ARG A 169 -4.83 10.01 -10.80
CA ARG A 169 -4.49 11.43 -10.86
C ARG A 169 -3.18 11.58 -11.65
N SER A 170 -3.24 12.19 -12.83
CA SER A 170 -2.10 12.26 -13.75
C SER A 170 -0.85 12.91 -13.14
N THR A 171 -1.03 13.92 -12.29
CA THR A 171 0.07 14.59 -11.58
C THR A 171 0.77 13.69 -10.54
N ALA A 172 0.12 12.63 -10.08
CA ALA A 172 0.67 11.68 -9.13
C ALA A 172 1.41 10.51 -9.82
N GLN A 173 1.18 10.31 -11.13
CA GLN A 173 1.74 9.18 -11.88
C GLN A 173 3.14 9.45 -12.46
N GLY A 174 3.56 10.70 -12.52
CA GLY A 174 4.87 11.07 -13.08
C GLY A 174 5.00 10.71 -14.57
N LYS A 175 6.16 10.17 -14.96
CA LYS A 175 6.43 9.76 -16.36
C LYS A 175 5.83 8.39 -16.70
N ASP A 176 5.57 7.53 -15.69
CA ASP A 176 5.14 6.14 -15.89
C ASP A 176 3.61 6.01 -15.81
N LYS A 177 2.94 6.84 -16.59
CA LYS A 177 1.47 7.02 -16.55
C LYS A 177 0.69 5.72 -16.78
N GLY A 178 1.24 4.75 -17.50
CA GLY A 178 0.59 3.47 -17.79
C GLY A 178 0.54 2.50 -16.63
N VAL A 179 1.50 2.54 -15.70
CA VAL A 179 1.64 1.52 -14.65
C VAL A 179 0.38 1.42 -13.78
N TYR A 180 -0.16 2.53 -13.33
CA TYR A 180 -1.39 2.55 -12.53
C TYR A 180 -2.67 2.23 -13.32
N TYR A 181 -2.57 2.15 -14.64
CA TYR A 181 -3.56 1.58 -15.53
C TYR A 181 -3.25 0.12 -15.90
N LEU A 182 -2.36 -0.55 -15.14
CA LEU A 182 -1.97 -1.93 -15.33
C LEU A 182 -1.44 -2.22 -16.74
N SER A 183 -0.65 -1.30 -17.31
CA SER A 183 -0.08 -1.43 -18.67
C SER A 183 0.80 -2.66 -18.82
N PHE A 184 1.48 -3.09 -17.75
CA PHE A 184 2.36 -4.25 -17.68
C PHE A 184 1.60 -5.60 -17.62
N ALA A 185 0.31 -5.57 -17.31
CA ALA A 185 -0.50 -6.78 -17.24
C ALA A 185 -0.79 -7.32 -18.65
N GLY A 186 -0.48 -8.59 -18.87
CA GLY A 186 -0.66 -9.27 -20.16
C GLY A 186 -2.11 -9.26 -20.63
N ASP A 187 -2.34 -9.47 -21.94
CA ASP A 187 -3.67 -9.36 -22.55
C ASP A 187 -4.65 -10.42 -22.01
N ARG A 188 -4.15 -11.57 -21.58
CA ARG A 188 -4.97 -12.65 -21.01
C ARG A 188 -5.24 -12.49 -19.51
N ALA A 189 -4.55 -11.57 -18.84
CA ALA A 189 -4.74 -11.34 -17.43
C ALA A 189 -6.01 -10.51 -17.21
N ARG A 190 -6.77 -10.86 -16.18
CA ARG A 190 -7.88 -10.04 -15.70
C ARG A 190 -7.37 -8.74 -15.11
N LYS A 191 -8.01 -7.65 -15.45
CA LYS A 191 -7.72 -6.31 -14.98
C LYS A 191 -8.97 -5.72 -14.35
N ILE A 192 -8.90 -5.43 -13.07
CA ILE A 192 -10.02 -4.91 -12.29
C ILE A 192 -9.59 -3.60 -11.63
N ALA A 193 -10.44 -2.59 -11.71
CA ALA A 193 -10.27 -1.39 -10.90
C ALA A 193 -11.24 -1.46 -9.71
N CYS A 194 -10.69 -1.37 -8.51
CA CYS A 194 -11.46 -1.43 -7.27
C CYS A 194 -11.39 -0.09 -6.53
N ALA A 195 -12.48 0.69 -6.63
CA ALA A 195 -12.60 2.00 -5.99
C ALA A 195 -11.46 2.97 -6.35
N ALA A 196 -10.94 2.91 -7.59
CA ALA A 196 -9.91 3.83 -8.05
C ALA A 196 -10.41 5.29 -8.10
N SER A 197 -9.51 6.26 -8.10
CA SER A 197 -9.88 7.68 -8.06
C SER A 197 -8.98 8.51 -8.96
N PHE A 198 -9.59 9.47 -9.66
CA PHE A 198 -8.87 10.54 -10.36
C PHE A 198 -8.47 11.68 -9.42
N GLY A 199 -9.04 11.71 -8.20
CA GLY A 199 -8.74 12.71 -7.17
C GLY A 199 -9.36 14.08 -7.42
N MET A 200 -9.93 14.32 -8.59
CA MET A 200 -10.51 15.60 -9.02
C MET A 200 -11.82 15.37 -9.77
N ALA A 201 -12.65 16.41 -9.83
CA ALA A 201 -13.89 16.37 -10.61
C ALA A 201 -13.65 16.43 -12.13
N ASP A 202 -12.54 17.09 -12.54
CA ASP A 202 -12.13 17.19 -13.92
C ASP A 202 -10.84 16.36 -14.13
N PHE A 203 -10.64 15.85 -15.35
CA PHE A 203 -9.42 15.19 -15.73
C PHE A 203 -8.27 16.21 -15.78
N ILE A 204 -7.23 15.97 -14.98
CA ILE A 204 -6.03 16.81 -14.97
C ILE A 204 -4.95 16.12 -15.78
N GLY A 205 -4.69 16.63 -16.97
CA GLY A 205 -3.69 16.12 -17.89
C GLY A 205 -3.84 16.76 -19.26
N THR A 206 -2.99 16.36 -20.18
CA THR A 206 -3.08 16.74 -21.60
C THR A 206 -4.13 15.87 -22.31
N GLU A 207 -4.51 16.23 -23.52
CA GLU A 207 -5.35 15.40 -24.38
C GLU A 207 -4.71 14.03 -24.68
N GLU A 208 -3.38 14.00 -24.78
CA GLU A 208 -2.61 12.75 -24.91
C GLU A 208 -2.77 11.87 -23.67
N ASP A 209 -2.73 12.46 -22.46
CA ASP A 209 -2.94 11.74 -21.19
C ASP A 209 -4.33 11.15 -21.10
N GLU A 210 -5.36 11.90 -21.55
CA GLU A 210 -6.74 11.45 -21.59
C GLU A 210 -6.90 10.26 -22.56
N THR A 211 -6.31 10.39 -23.74
CA THR A 211 -6.32 9.34 -24.77
C THR A 211 -5.64 8.07 -24.26
N LEU A 212 -4.49 8.22 -23.61
CA LEU A 212 -3.72 7.10 -23.04
C LEU A 212 -4.49 6.41 -21.91
N ALA A 213 -5.09 7.18 -21.00
CA ALA A 213 -5.94 6.64 -19.93
C ALA A 213 -7.14 5.85 -20.51
N ALA A 214 -7.83 6.40 -21.51
CA ALA A 214 -8.93 5.73 -22.19
C ALA A 214 -8.48 4.43 -22.86
N PHE A 215 -7.31 4.44 -23.53
CA PHE A 215 -6.74 3.26 -24.16
C PHE A 215 -6.49 2.13 -23.15
N TRP A 216 -5.88 2.42 -22.01
CA TRP A 216 -5.58 1.42 -20.99
C TRP A 216 -6.82 0.95 -20.25
N LEU A 217 -7.76 1.83 -19.93
CA LEU A 217 -8.99 1.48 -19.22
C LEU A 217 -9.91 0.56 -20.03
N ARG A 218 -9.91 0.64 -21.34
CA ARG A 218 -10.65 -0.30 -22.23
C ARG A 218 -10.17 -1.74 -22.14
N ARG A 219 -9.00 -1.99 -21.54
CA ARG A 219 -8.47 -3.34 -21.30
C ARG A 219 -8.94 -3.93 -19.95
N PHE A 220 -9.69 -3.17 -19.15
CA PHE A 220 -10.19 -3.67 -17.88
C PHE A 220 -11.47 -4.48 -18.08
N ASP A 221 -11.57 -5.58 -17.33
CA ASP A 221 -12.75 -6.43 -17.30
C ASP A 221 -13.87 -5.83 -16.44
N ALA A 222 -13.49 -5.04 -15.42
CA ALA A 222 -14.42 -4.30 -14.57
C ALA A 222 -13.76 -3.03 -14.03
N VAL A 223 -14.52 -1.93 -14.02
CA VAL A 223 -14.05 -0.65 -13.52
C VAL A 223 -14.98 -0.16 -12.44
N SER A 224 -14.45 0.05 -11.24
CA SER A 224 -15.15 0.80 -10.20
C SER A 224 -14.30 1.96 -9.68
N VAL A 225 -14.98 3.03 -9.33
CA VAL A 225 -14.41 4.27 -8.79
C VAL A 225 -15.08 4.61 -7.45
N ARG A 226 -14.42 5.40 -6.61
CA ARG A 226 -14.98 5.73 -5.28
C ARG A 226 -15.79 7.02 -5.22
N GLU A 227 -15.86 7.76 -6.32
CA GLU A 227 -16.63 9.02 -6.40
C GLU A 227 -17.44 9.15 -7.71
N ASP A 228 -18.60 9.83 -7.62
CA ASP A 228 -19.48 10.06 -8.78
C ASP A 228 -18.80 10.87 -9.88
N ALA A 229 -17.92 11.81 -9.53
CA ALA A 229 -17.11 12.55 -10.51
C ALA A 229 -16.22 11.61 -11.33
N GLY A 230 -15.60 10.60 -10.69
CA GLY A 230 -14.80 9.58 -11.38
C GLY A 230 -15.63 8.77 -12.37
N ARG A 231 -16.85 8.37 -12.01
CA ARG A 231 -17.77 7.69 -12.93
C ARG A 231 -18.11 8.57 -14.14
N LYS A 232 -18.38 9.84 -13.90
CA LYS A 232 -18.66 10.81 -14.98
C LYS A 232 -17.48 10.96 -15.92
N LEU A 233 -16.26 11.09 -15.38
CA LEU A 233 -15.03 11.12 -16.20
C LEU A 233 -14.85 9.86 -17.03
N CYS A 234 -15.06 8.67 -16.45
CA CYS A 234 -14.99 7.41 -17.18
C CYS A 234 -15.98 7.38 -18.36
N ALA A 235 -17.23 7.79 -18.13
CA ALA A 235 -18.26 7.78 -19.17
C ALA A 235 -18.01 8.82 -20.26
N GLU A 236 -17.80 10.09 -19.89
CA GLU A 236 -17.78 11.22 -20.83
C GLU A 236 -16.46 11.36 -21.58
N LYS A 237 -15.33 11.05 -20.90
CA LYS A 237 -13.99 11.25 -21.45
C LYS A 237 -13.39 9.97 -22.02
N MET A 238 -13.71 8.83 -21.46
CA MET A 238 -13.02 7.57 -21.76
C MET A 238 -13.94 6.55 -22.43
N GLY A 239 -15.28 6.77 -22.41
CA GLY A 239 -16.27 5.86 -22.95
C GLY A 239 -16.32 4.53 -22.18
N ILE A 240 -16.11 4.58 -20.86
CA ILE A 240 -16.08 3.43 -19.96
C ILE A 240 -17.26 3.51 -19.00
N ASP A 241 -18.02 2.43 -18.90
CA ASP A 241 -19.03 2.28 -17.85
C ASP A 241 -18.35 1.86 -16.55
N ALA A 242 -18.42 2.71 -15.53
CA ALA A 242 -17.79 2.50 -14.25
C ALA A 242 -18.82 2.52 -13.12
N GLU A 243 -18.71 1.57 -12.20
CA GLU A 243 -19.54 1.56 -10.99
C GLU A 243 -18.96 2.45 -9.90
N VAL A 244 -19.82 3.07 -9.07
CA VAL A 244 -19.38 3.80 -7.89
C VAL A 244 -19.52 2.91 -6.66
N VAL A 245 -18.37 2.61 -6.02
CA VAL A 245 -18.31 1.82 -4.81
C VAL A 245 -17.68 2.62 -3.67
N ILE A 246 -17.87 2.19 -2.43
CA ILE A 246 -17.23 2.84 -1.28
C ILE A 246 -15.73 2.50 -1.21
N ASP A 247 -14.98 3.31 -0.47
CA ASP A 247 -13.55 3.05 -0.25
C ASP A 247 -13.33 1.71 0.47
N PRO A 248 -12.30 0.93 0.11
CA PRO A 248 -12.03 -0.38 0.72
C PRO A 248 -11.87 -0.40 2.23
N VAL A 249 -11.55 0.71 2.88
CA VAL A 249 -11.50 0.76 4.36
C VAL A 249 -12.84 0.39 5.00
N PHE A 250 -13.94 0.42 4.25
CA PHE A 250 -15.27 -0.02 4.70
C PHE A 250 -15.60 -1.49 4.35
N TYR A 251 -14.71 -2.23 3.66
CA TYR A 251 -14.99 -3.61 3.22
C TYR A 251 -14.79 -4.66 4.31
N ILE A 252 -14.04 -4.32 5.34
CA ILE A 252 -13.69 -5.24 6.43
C ILE A 252 -14.33 -4.82 7.75
N ASP A 253 -14.48 -5.79 8.65
CA ASP A 253 -15.03 -5.55 9.97
C ASP A 253 -14.17 -4.56 10.77
N ARG A 254 -14.81 -3.63 11.43
CA ARG A 254 -14.19 -2.64 12.32
C ARG A 254 -13.25 -3.28 13.35
N LYS A 255 -13.52 -4.51 13.79
CA LYS A 255 -12.68 -5.22 14.77
C LYS A 255 -11.20 -5.26 14.43
N TYR A 256 -10.86 -5.35 13.13
CA TYR A 256 -9.46 -5.34 12.69
C TYR A 256 -8.77 -4.02 13.01
N TYR A 257 -9.46 -2.92 12.88
CA TYR A 257 -8.95 -1.61 13.25
C TYR A 257 -8.95 -1.38 14.77
N ASP A 258 -9.94 -1.93 15.47
CA ASP A 258 -9.97 -1.90 16.95
C ASP A 258 -8.78 -2.67 17.54
N GLU A 259 -8.47 -3.87 17.03
CA GLU A 259 -7.30 -4.67 17.43
C GLU A 259 -5.97 -3.92 17.22
N MET A 260 -5.82 -3.22 16.10
CA MET A 260 -4.65 -2.39 15.84
C MET A 260 -4.57 -1.22 16.84
N ALA A 261 -5.67 -0.51 17.03
CA ALA A 261 -5.74 0.61 17.95
C ALA A 261 -5.52 0.19 19.41
N ASP A 262 -5.89 -1.04 19.80
CA ASP A 262 -5.64 -1.60 21.13
C ASP A 262 -4.20 -2.07 21.34
N SER A 263 -3.42 -2.23 20.26
CA SER A 263 -2.01 -2.63 20.37
C SER A 263 -1.08 -1.54 20.91
N VAL A 264 -1.60 -0.32 21.08
CA VAL A 264 -0.89 0.86 21.59
C VAL A 264 -1.70 1.52 22.70
N SER A 265 -1.03 2.25 23.59
CA SER A 265 -1.68 2.91 24.74
C SER A 265 -1.04 4.28 25.00
N PRO A 266 -1.17 5.25 24.07
CA PRO A 266 -0.68 6.60 24.30
C PRO A 266 -1.43 7.26 25.46
N GLU A 267 -0.74 8.08 26.25
CA GLU A 267 -1.37 8.87 27.29
C GLU A 267 -2.26 9.95 26.68
N LEU A 268 -3.57 9.86 26.88
CA LEU A 268 -4.56 10.77 26.32
C LEU A 268 -5.53 11.25 27.40
N PRO A 269 -6.04 12.48 27.27
CA PRO A 269 -7.20 12.92 28.06
C PRO A 269 -8.40 11.99 27.80
N GLN A 270 -9.28 11.86 28.79
CA GLN A 270 -10.49 11.04 28.68
C GLN A 270 -11.39 11.47 27.50
N GLU A 271 -11.52 12.78 27.30
CA GLU A 271 -12.20 13.37 26.15
C GLU A 271 -11.35 14.49 25.55
N TYR A 272 -11.32 14.59 24.23
CA TYR A 272 -10.56 15.61 23.51
C TYR A 272 -11.14 15.89 22.12
N VAL A 273 -10.82 17.07 21.59
CA VAL A 273 -10.98 17.41 20.20
C VAL A 273 -9.68 17.10 19.47
N LEU A 274 -9.79 16.34 18.39
CA LEU A 274 -8.66 15.94 17.56
C LEU A 274 -8.62 16.78 16.29
N ALA A 275 -7.48 17.37 15.98
CA ALA A 275 -7.24 18.09 14.74
C ALA A 275 -6.25 17.30 13.87
N TYR A 276 -6.68 16.92 12.66
CA TYR A 276 -5.85 16.20 11.69
C TYR A 276 -5.98 16.82 10.30
N PHE A 277 -4.92 17.50 9.84
CA PHE A 277 -4.92 18.20 8.57
C PHE A 277 -3.77 17.75 7.68
N LEU A 278 -4.07 17.53 6.41
CA LEU A 278 -3.10 17.18 5.36
C LEU A 278 -2.73 18.41 4.53
N GLY A 279 -1.50 18.41 4.04
CA GLY A 279 -1.00 19.45 3.14
C GLY A 279 -0.57 20.73 3.86
N ARG A 280 -0.75 21.87 3.19
CA ARG A 280 -0.36 23.18 3.75
C ARG A 280 -1.20 23.53 4.98
N LYS A 281 -0.55 24.03 6.01
CA LYS A 281 -1.23 24.59 7.17
C LYS A 281 -2.04 25.82 6.76
N LEU A 282 -3.34 25.78 6.99
CA LEU A 282 -4.28 26.87 6.71
C LEU A 282 -4.81 27.40 8.05
N PRO A 283 -4.73 28.70 8.31
CA PRO A 283 -5.21 29.30 9.57
C PRO A 283 -6.68 28.97 9.86
N GLU A 284 -7.49 28.86 8.83
CA GLU A 284 -8.93 28.56 8.92
C GLU A 284 -9.18 27.18 9.53
N ASN A 285 -8.32 26.21 9.22
CA ASN A 285 -8.40 24.87 9.79
C ASN A 285 -8.12 24.88 11.29
N ASP A 286 -7.05 25.59 11.69
CA ASP A 286 -6.68 25.75 13.10
C ASP A 286 -7.79 26.49 13.86
N GLN A 287 -8.31 27.60 13.34
CA GLN A 287 -9.41 28.36 13.94
C GLN A 287 -10.66 27.50 14.14
N MET A 288 -10.97 26.64 13.18
CA MET A 288 -12.11 25.71 13.30
C MET A 288 -11.90 24.70 14.43
N ALA A 289 -10.71 24.10 14.51
CA ALA A 289 -10.38 23.15 15.57
C ALA A 289 -10.42 23.81 16.96
N GLU A 290 -9.83 24.99 17.10
CA GLU A 290 -9.87 25.78 18.33
C GLU A 290 -11.28 26.23 18.72
N TYR A 291 -12.11 26.62 17.74
CA TYR A 291 -13.50 26.97 17.98
C TYR A 291 -14.25 25.81 18.64
N TYR A 292 -14.13 24.59 18.09
CA TYR A 292 -14.82 23.43 18.64
C TYR A 292 -14.25 22.98 19.99
N ALA A 293 -12.94 23.08 20.19
CA ALA A 293 -12.32 22.77 21.47
C ALA A 293 -12.84 23.70 22.58
N ARG A 294 -12.88 25.03 22.32
CA ARG A 294 -13.47 26.01 23.26
C ARG A 294 -14.96 25.79 23.49
N LYS A 295 -15.73 25.51 22.42
CA LYS A 295 -17.17 25.26 22.50
C LYS A 295 -17.52 24.05 23.37
N LEU A 296 -16.70 23.01 23.31
CA LEU A 296 -16.90 21.77 24.07
C LEU A 296 -16.21 21.81 25.44
N GLY A 297 -15.33 22.76 25.70
CA GLY A 297 -14.52 22.83 26.93
C GLY A 297 -13.51 21.69 27.03
N LEU A 298 -13.03 21.18 25.89
CA LEU A 298 -12.16 20.03 25.81
C LEU A 298 -10.74 20.41 25.35
N PRO A 299 -9.71 19.66 25.76
CA PRO A 299 -8.38 19.85 25.24
C PRO A 299 -8.32 19.59 23.74
N LEU A 300 -7.48 20.34 23.03
CA LEU A 300 -7.23 20.19 21.60
C LEU A 300 -5.91 19.47 21.37
N ILE A 301 -5.94 18.42 20.60
CA ILE A 301 -4.78 17.65 20.19
C ILE A 301 -4.59 17.76 18.69
N TYR A 302 -3.39 18.15 18.25
CA TYR A 302 -3.00 18.16 16.85
C TYR A 302 -2.20 16.90 16.54
N LEU A 303 -2.63 16.16 15.50
CA LEU A 303 -1.85 15.02 15.02
C LEU A 303 -0.67 15.48 14.16
N SER A 304 0.50 14.90 14.46
CA SER A 304 1.72 15.02 13.65
C SER A 304 1.99 13.69 12.94
N PRO A 305 1.70 13.57 11.63
CA PRO A 305 1.88 12.30 10.90
C PRO A 305 3.32 11.77 10.90
N LYS A 306 4.30 12.63 11.17
CA LYS A 306 5.72 12.24 11.17
C LYS A 306 6.16 11.54 12.46
N GLU A 307 5.41 11.71 13.53
CA GLU A 307 5.80 11.32 14.88
C GLU A 307 4.97 10.16 15.46
N MET A 308 4.04 9.60 14.68
CA MET A 308 3.14 8.56 15.17
C MET A 308 3.03 7.38 14.22
N THR A 309 2.75 6.21 14.77
CA THR A 309 2.47 4.98 14.03
C THR A 309 1.05 4.95 13.46
N THR A 310 0.78 4.02 12.56
CA THR A 310 -0.58 3.84 12.01
C THR A 310 -1.56 3.37 13.10
N GLU A 311 -1.09 2.54 14.02
CA GLU A 311 -1.87 2.05 15.17
C GLU A 311 -2.23 3.20 16.12
N GLU A 312 -1.29 4.10 16.41
CA GLU A 312 -1.54 5.31 17.20
C GLU A 312 -2.53 6.24 16.50
N TRP A 313 -2.39 6.43 15.18
CA TRP A 313 -3.33 7.25 14.40
C TRP A 313 -4.77 6.71 14.52
N LEU A 314 -4.95 5.39 14.42
CA LEU A 314 -6.25 4.74 14.62
C LEU A 314 -6.74 4.93 16.06
N HIS A 315 -5.86 4.77 17.06
CA HIS A 315 -6.18 4.94 18.47
C HIS A 315 -6.66 6.37 18.77
N TYR A 316 -5.97 7.39 18.26
CA TYR A 316 -6.34 8.79 18.45
C TYR A 316 -7.71 9.11 17.84
N ILE A 317 -7.98 8.65 16.60
CA ILE A 317 -9.29 8.89 15.99
C ILE A 317 -10.40 8.17 16.75
N ARG A 318 -10.18 6.92 17.15
CA ARG A 318 -11.15 6.11 17.89
C ARG A 318 -11.50 6.72 19.25
N GLY A 319 -10.53 7.32 19.92
CA GLY A 319 -10.73 7.95 21.25
C GLY A 319 -11.30 9.36 21.20
N ALA A 320 -11.24 10.05 20.07
CA ALA A 320 -11.66 11.44 19.98
C ALA A 320 -13.17 11.64 20.26
N ARG A 321 -13.53 12.70 21.00
CA ARG A 321 -14.91 13.17 21.15
C ARG A 321 -15.39 13.83 19.86
N LEU A 322 -14.51 14.58 19.21
CA LEU A 322 -14.76 15.24 17.92
C LEU A 322 -13.46 15.26 17.11
N LEU A 323 -13.53 14.86 15.84
CA LEU A 323 -12.45 15.02 14.87
C LEU A 323 -12.74 16.24 13.98
N VAL A 324 -11.76 17.15 13.84
CA VAL A 324 -11.77 18.23 12.85
C VAL A 324 -10.68 17.94 11.82
N THR A 325 -11.06 17.76 10.55
CA THR A 325 -10.12 17.25 9.55
C THR A 325 -10.43 17.71 8.12
N ASN A 326 -9.40 17.81 7.29
CA ASN A 326 -9.50 17.90 5.84
C ASN A 326 -9.11 16.58 5.15
N SER A 327 -8.85 15.53 5.92
CA SER A 327 -8.44 14.23 5.41
C SER A 327 -9.67 13.39 5.06
N PHE A 328 -9.74 12.90 3.83
CA PHE A 328 -10.77 11.96 3.40
C PHE A 328 -10.79 10.70 4.28
N HIS A 329 -9.63 10.07 4.48
CA HIS A 329 -9.55 8.88 5.34
C HIS A 329 -9.75 9.20 6.82
N GLY A 330 -9.43 10.42 7.27
CA GLY A 330 -9.81 10.88 8.61
C GLY A 330 -11.33 10.82 8.81
N VAL A 331 -12.09 11.28 7.81
CA VAL A 331 -13.56 11.18 7.82
C VAL A 331 -14.02 9.73 7.76
N CYS A 332 -13.45 8.90 6.88
CA CYS A 332 -13.81 7.48 6.79
C CYS A 332 -13.63 6.76 8.15
N PHE A 333 -12.51 6.97 8.83
CA PHE A 333 -12.25 6.34 10.12
C PHE A 333 -13.08 6.93 11.27
N ALA A 334 -13.43 8.22 11.22
CA ALA A 334 -14.41 8.78 12.15
C ALA A 334 -15.77 8.08 12.02
N VAL A 335 -16.22 7.81 10.79
CA VAL A 335 -17.45 7.05 10.53
C VAL A 335 -17.31 5.60 11.01
N ILE A 336 -16.23 4.89 10.67
CA ILE A 336 -15.99 3.50 11.08
C ILE A 336 -16.02 3.36 12.62
N PHE A 337 -15.41 4.31 13.34
CA PHE A 337 -15.38 4.29 14.80
C PHE A 337 -16.62 4.94 15.46
N GLY A 338 -17.57 5.45 14.68
CA GLY A 338 -18.76 6.12 15.20
C GLY A 338 -18.44 7.41 15.96
N ARG A 339 -17.44 8.17 15.49
CA ARG A 339 -17.02 9.43 16.11
C ARG A 339 -17.68 10.62 15.46
N GLU A 340 -17.92 11.65 16.24
CA GLU A 340 -18.32 12.92 15.67
C GLU A 340 -17.18 13.56 14.90
N PHE A 341 -17.49 14.21 13.79
CA PHE A 341 -16.46 14.90 13.00
C PHE A 341 -17.02 16.15 12.32
N VAL A 342 -16.11 17.05 11.97
CA VAL A 342 -16.31 18.18 11.07
C VAL A 342 -15.27 18.07 9.98
N SER A 343 -15.72 17.92 8.74
CA SER A 343 -14.84 17.92 7.59
C SER A 343 -14.67 19.34 7.04
N VAL A 344 -13.43 19.82 6.95
CA VAL A 344 -13.04 21.12 6.41
C VAL A 344 -12.37 20.88 5.06
N ALA A 345 -13.17 20.62 4.03
CA ALA A 345 -12.65 20.32 2.70
C ALA A 345 -12.66 21.57 1.81
N ALA A 346 -11.52 21.90 1.20
CA ALA A 346 -11.48 22.96 0.20
C ALA A 346 -12.29 22.56 -1.05
N ARG A 347 -13.19 23.44 -1.51
CA ARG A 347 -14.03 23.19 -2.70
C ARG A 347 -13.23 22.98 -3.99
N THR A 348 -11.97 23.40 -4.02
CA THR A 348 -11.12 23.39 -5.21
C THR A 348 -10.40 22.08 -5.47
N MET A 349 -10.33 21.15 -4.49
CA MET A 349 -9.56 19.92 -4.64
C MET A 349 -10.25 18.73 -3.99
N ALA A 350 -10.59 17.74 -4.79
CA ALA A 350 -11.06 16.44 -4.31
C ALA A 350 -12.33 16.47 -3.41
N PHE A 351 -13.15 17.51 -3.54
CA PHE A 351 -14.37 17.69 -2.76
C PHE A 351 -15.42 16.61 -3.06
N SER A 352 -15.53 16.19 -4.32
CA SER A 352 -16.50 15.20 -4.80
C SER A 352 -16.48 13.88 -4.03
N ARG A 353 -15.31 13.41 -3.58
CA ARG A 353 -15.21 12.17 -2.80
C ARG A 353 -15.82 12.29 -1.41
N PHE A 354 -15.77 13.48 -0.79
CA PHE A 354 -16.46 13.75 0.47
C PHE A 354 -17.98 13.81 0.24
N GLU A 355 -18.44 14.49 -0.81
CA GLU A 355 -19.85 14.55 -1.17
C GLU A 355 -20.40 13.15 -1.42
N THR A 356 -19.68 12.32 -2.18
CA THR A 356 -20.13 10.96 -2.50
C THR A 356 -20.24 10.11 -1.23
N VAL A 357 -19.19 10.05 -0.38
CA VAL A 357 -19.24 9.20 0.82
C VAL A 357 -20.23 9.72 1.85
N LEU A 358 -20.26 11.02 2.10
CA LEU A 358 -21.16 11.61 3.08
C LEU A 358 -22.61 11.58 2.61
N GLY A 359 -22.86 11.82 1.31
CA GLY A 359 -24.19 11.71 0.71
C GLY A 359 -24.77 10.30 0.83
N ARG A 360 -23.98 9.27 0.56
CA ARG A 360 -24.39 7.87 0.73
C ARG A 360 -24.70 7.48 2.19
N LEU A 361 -24.11 8.19 3.14
CA LEU A 361 -24.29 7.95 4.57
C LEU A 361 -25.29 8.88 5.23
N GLY A 362 -25.87 9.86 4.49
CA GLY A 362 -26.78 10.87 5.03
C GLY A 362 -26.11 11.84 6.02
N LEU A 363 -24.81 12.11 5.81
CA LEU A 363 -23.96 12.92 6.70
C LEU A 363 -23.45 14.22 6.04
N GLU A 364 -24.11 14.70 4.99
CA GLU A 364 -23.71 15.89 4.23
C GLU A 364 -23.59 17.14 5.12
N ASN A 365 -24.38 17.20 6.19
CA ASN A 365 -24.37 18.29 7.16
C ASN A 365 -23.06 18.37 7.96
N ARG A 366 -22.20 17.37 7.90
CA ARG A 366 -20.88 17.35 8.53
C ARG A 366 -19.78 17.95 7.66
N LEU A 367 -20.07 18.20 6.39
CA LEU A 367 -19.15 18.84 5.46
C LEU A 367 -19.26 20.38 5.57
N ARG A 368 -18.14 21.03 5.84
CA ARG A 368 -18.02 22.49 5.85
C ARG A 368 -17.06 22.88 4.74
N PRO A 369 -17.51 23.65 3.74
CA PRO A 369 -16.61 24.24 2.77
C PRO A 369 -15.64 25.16 3.49
N ALA A 370 -14.34 25.00 3.20
CA ALA A 370 -13.29 25.90 3.67
C ALA A 370 -13.27 27.20 2.86
#